data_86aa36325acd0bb1321394e15723ad3c
#
_entry.id   86aa36325acd0bb1321394e15723ad3c
#
_cell.length_a   1.000
_cell.length_b   1.000
_cell.length_c   1.000
_cell.angle_alpha   90.00
_cell.angle_beta   90.00
_cell.angle_gamma   90.00
#
_symmetry.space_group_name_H-M   'P 1'
#
loop_
_entity.id
_entity.type
_entity.pdbx_description
1 polymer ?
#
loop_
_entity_poly.entity_id
_entity_poly.type
_entity_poly.pdbx_seq_one_letter_code
_entity_poly.pdbx_strand_id
1 'polypeptide(L)'
;MAPSVPLPVEVNEASGAAFSTTFAGRFWTHNDSGNEPDLYAVGMNGQAAARVRLEGARMQDWEDMAVGPCDGGSCVYVGDTGDTRKKGEPVTLYVLSEPRPGAAATARVRAYTARYPVGQPDTEALFVLPGGGVYVISKGSQEDIELFRWPTPLREGVEARLTRVRTLGAEPEQTGDRVTGASASPDGRFVAVRTYATLSLYRTADILGSGGPIHRTDLAPLGEAQGEGVTLANDGTVLLVSEGSGKHVPGRASLLQCAL
;
A
#
# COMPACT_ATOMS: atom_id res chain seq x y z
N MET A 1 -17.01 3.75 18.13
CA MET A 1 -16.71 2.86 16.99
C MET A 1 -16.29 3.77 15.84
N ALA A 2 -15.17 3.50 15.19
CA ALA A 2 -14.74 4.30 14.04
C ALA A 2 -15.80 4.23 12.92
N PRO A 3 -16.08 5.34 12.20
CA PRO A 3 -16.99 5.31 11.08
C PRO A 3 -16.44 4.38 9.99
N SER A 4 -17.25 3.41 9.55
CA SER A 4 -16.90 2.45 8.51
C SER A 4 -17.98 2.44 7.44
N VAL A 5 -17.56 2.50 6.17
CA VAL A 5 -18.46 2.54 5.00
C VAL A 5 -18.14 1.39 4.05
N PRO A 6 -19.14 0.82 3.35
CA PRO A 6 -18.87 -0.14 2.30
C PRO A 6 -18.18 0.54 1.12
N LEU A 7 -17.27 -0.18 0.47
CA LEU A 7 -16.66 0.20 -0.80
C LEU A 7 -17.62 -0.08 -1.97
N PRO A 8 -17.34 0.40 -3.19
CA PRO A 8 -18.08 -0.02 -4.38
C PRO A 8 -18.06 -1.54 -4.54
N VAL A 9 -19.14 -2.12 -5.09
CA VAL A 9 -19.27 -3.59 -5.22
C VAL A 9 -18.15 -4.23 -6.07
N GLU A 10 -17.54 -3.45 -6.96
CA GLU A 10 -16.41 -3.86 -7.77
C GLU A 10 -15.09 -3.93 -6.98
N VAL A 11 -15.06 -3.36 -5.76
CA VAL A 11 -13.91 -3.35 -4.85
C VAL A 11 -14.21 -4.30 -3.70
N ASN A 12 -14.18 -5.57 -3.99
CA ASN A 12 -14.49 -6.65 -3.04
C ASN A 12 -13.25 -7.30 -2.43
N GLU A 13 -12.10 -7.15 -3.07
CA GLU A 13 -10.78 -7.62 -2.63
C GLU A 13 -9.83 -6.44 -2.49
N ALA A 14 -10.31 -5.39 -1.75
CA ALA A 14 -9.54 -4.16 -1.55
C ALA A 14 -8.23 -4.45 -0.84
N SER A 15 -7.10 -4.19 -1.50
CA SER A 15 -5.76 -4.37 -0.98
C SER A 15 -5.13 -3.02 -0.61
N GLY A 16 -4.36 -2.33 -1.48
CA GLY A 16 -3.73 -1.06 -1.15
C GLY A 16 -4.67 0.13 -1.03
N ALA A 17 -4.24 1.18 -0.33
CA ALA A 17 -4.96 2.45 -0.23
C ALA A 17 -4.02 3.67 -0.18
N ALA A 18 -4.39 4.75 -0.88
CA ALA A 18 -3.64 6.00 -0.82
C ALA A 18 -4.56 7.23 -0.94
N PHE A 19 -4.43 8.21 -0.04
CA PHE A 19 -5.14 9.47 -0.20
C PHE A 19 -4.74 10.15 -1.51
N SER A 20 -5.75 10.63 -2.25
CA SER A 20 -5.53 11.37 -3.49
C SER A 20 -5.09 12.80 -3.20
N THR A 21 -4.10 13.29 -3.93
CA THR A 21 -3.69 14.69 -3.92
C THR A 21 -4.40 15.50 -5.01
N THR A 22 -4.94 14.85 -6.04
CA THR A 22 -5.63 15.47 -7.18
C THR A 22 -7.15 15.46 -7.04
N PHE A 23 -7.72 14.55 -6.24
CA PHE A 23 -9.15 14.47 -5.92
C PHE A 23 -9.37 14.76 -4.43
N ALA A 24 -9.73 15.98 -4.07
CA ALA A 24 -10.03 16.32 -2.68
C ALA A 24 -11.14 15.41 -2.09
N GLY A 25 -10.91 14.87 -0.88
CA GLY A 25 -11.84 13.99 -0.19
C GLY A 25 -12.01 12.61 -0.84
N ARG A 26 -11.00 12.13 -1.55
CA ARG A 26 -10.94 10.83 -2.20
C ARG A 26 -9.69 10.09 -1.81
N PHE A 27 -9.73 8.78 -2.00
CA PHE A 27 -8.56 7.90 -1.95
C PHE A 27 -8.58 6.95 -3.16
N TRP A 28 -7.41 6.47 -3.52
CA TRP A 28 -7.21 5.42 -4.49
C TRP A 28 -7.14 4.07 -3.78
N THR A 29 -7.67 3.04 -4.42
CA THR A 29 -7.54 1.65 -4.02
C THR A 29 -7.54 0.76 -5.26
N HIS A 30 -7.16 -0.50 -5.10
CA HIS A 30 -7.24 -1.55 -6.12
C HIS A 30 -7.69 -2.86 -5.45
N ASN A 31 -8.08 -3.82 -6.26
CA ASN A 31 -8.27 -5.19 -5.80
C ASN A 31 -6.95 -5.95 -5.83
N ASP A 32 -6.90 -7.04 -5.10
CA ASP A 32 -5.82 -8.02 -5.06
C ASP A 32 -5.75 -8.88 -6.35
N SER A 33 -4.89 -9.88 -6.35
CA SER A 33 -4.59 -10.83 -7.44
C SER A 33 -5.85 -11.47 -8.06
N GLY A 34 -5.76 -11.82 -9.35
CA GLY A 34 -6.89 -12.44 -10.07
C GLY A 34 -7.92 -11.45 -10.61
N ASN A 35 -7.76 -10.17 -10.36
CA ASN A 35 -8.60 -9.08 -10.87
C ASN A 35 -7.98 -8.41 -12.10
N GLU A 36 -8.65 -7.41 -12.62
CA GLU A 36 -8.13 -6.56 -13.70
C GLU A 36 -7.25 -5.43 -13.14
N PRO A 37 -6.23 -4.96 -13.87
CA PRO A 37 -5.33 -3.91 -13.41
C PRO A 37 -6.00 -2.53 -13.41
N ASP A 38 -6.90 -2.35 -12.46
CA ASP A 38 -7.71 -1.14 -12.31
C ASP A 38 -7.43 -0.43 -10.98
N LEU A 39 -7.38 0.90 -11.05
CA LEU A 39 -7.45 1.76 -9.88
C LEU A 39 -8.86 2.32 -9.73
N TYR A 40 -9.32 2.40 -8.50
CA TYR A 40 -10.60 2.98 -8.14
C TYR A 40 -10.37 4.24 -7.29
N ALA A 41 -10.89 5.38 -7.74
CA ALA A 41 -11.03 6.56 -6.88
C ALA A 41 -12.34 6.44 -6.10
N VAL A 42 -12.27 6.46 -4.78
CA VAL A 42 -13.40 6.28 -3.89
C VAL A 42 -13.52 7.49 -2.95
N GLY A 43 -14.74 7.95 -2.75
CA GLY A 43 -15.03 9.00 -1.78
C GLY A 43 -14.94 8.51 -0.34
N MET A 44 -14.71 9.42 0.61
CA MET A 44 -14.73 9.12 2.04
C MET A 44 -16.08 8.53 2.54
N ASN A 45 -17.13 8.63 1.73
CA ASN A 45 -18.45 8.04 1.95
C ASN A 45 -18.62 6.65 1.29
N GLY A 46 -17.55 6.09 0.71
CA GLY A 46 -17.56 4.78 0.05
C GLY A 46 -18.07 4.78 -1.40
N GLN A 47 -18.44 5.93 -1.96
CA GLN A 47 -18.97 5.98 -3.33
C GLN A 47 -17.85 6.01 -4.38
N ALA A 48 -18.00 5.24 -5.45
CA ALA A 48 -17.13 5.29 -6.60
C ALA A 48 -17.12 6.69 -7.25
N ALA A 49 -15.94 7.20 -7.55
CA ALA A 49 -15.75 8.47 -8.24
C ALA A 49 -15.13 8.30 -9.63
N ALA A 50 -14.21 7.34 -9.79
CA ALA A 50 -13.61 6.99 -11.06
C ALA A 50 -13.04 5.57 -11.03
N ARG A 51 -12.91 4.95 -12.20
CA ARG A 51 -12.15 3.73 -12.45
C ARG A 51 -11.16 4.01 -13.56
N VAL A 52 -9.91 3.62 -13.37
CA VAL A 52 -8.81 3.86 -14.33
C VAL A 52 -8.09 2.55 -14.61
N ARG A 53 -8.16 2.06 -15.86
CA ARG A 53 -7.42 0.91 -16.33
C ARG A 53 -5.95 1.28 -16.52
N LEU A 54 -5.03 0.49 -15.96
CA LEU A 54 -3.59 0.68 -16.10
C LEU A 54 -3.05 -0.04 -17.35
N GLU A 55 -2.88 0.71 -18.42
CA GLU A 55 -2.32 0.17 -19.67
C GLU A 55 -0.83 -0.11 -19.53
N GLY A 56 -0.44 -1.36 -19.85
CA GLY A 56 0.93 -1.84 -19.72
C GLY A 56 1.24 -2.49 -18.36
N ALA A 57 0.31 -2.42 -17.40
CA ALA A 57 0.41 -3.20 -16.18
C ALA A 57 -0.08 -4.64 -16.38
N ARG A 58 0.49 -5.54 -15.59
CA ARG A 58 -0.03 -6.90 -15.37
C ARG A 58 -0.50 -6.99 -13.94
N MET A 59 -1.58 -7.70 -13.71
CA MET A 59 -2.07 -8.02 -12.38
C MET A 59 -1.60 -9.45 -12.07
N GLN A 60 -0.43 -9.58 -11.42
CA GLN A 60 0.03 -10.87 -10.91
C GLN A 60 -0.35 -11.01 -9.44
N ASP A 61 0.18 -10.08 -8.62
CA ASP A 61 0.02 -10.12 -7.18
C ASP A 61 0.21 -8.70 -6.63
N TRP A 62 -0.79 -7.85 -6.89
CA TRP A 62 -0.77 -6.47 -6.41
C TRP A 62 -1.13 -6.45 -4.94
N GLU A 63 -0.27 -5.83 -4.14
CA GLU A 63 -0.41 -5.83 -2.69
C GLU A 63 -0.74 -4.45 -2.14
N ASP A 64 0.11 -3.48 -2.34
CA ASP A 64 -0.10 -2.15 -1.76
C ASP A 64 0.18 -1.04 -2.75
N MET A 65 -0.25 0.17 -2.40
CA MET A 65 -0.08 1.35 -3.22
C MET A 65 0.24 2.59 -2.38
N ALA A 66 0.88 3.55 -3.01
CA ALA A 66 1.14 4.85 -2.42
C ALA A 66 0.89 5.98 -3.42
N VAL A 67 0.61 7.17 -2.92
CA VAL A 67 0.71 8.43 -3.66
C VAL A 67 1.93 9.17 -3.16
N GLY A 68 2.77 9.62 -4.10
CA GLY A 68 4.01 10.29 -3.75
C GLY A 68 4.55 11.17 -4.89
N PRO A 69 5.67 11.88 -4.67
CA PRO A 69 6.24 12.78 -5.67
C PRO A 69 6.88 12.02 -6.83
N CYS A 70 6.75 12.58 -8.03
CA CYS A 70 7.47 12.15 -9.23
C CYS A 70 7.58 13.30 -10.22
N ASP A 71 8.64 13.34 -11.04
CA ASP A 71 8.83 14.21 -12.22
C ASP A 71 8.10 15.59 -12.14
N GLY A 72 8.15 16.24 -10.97
CA GLY A 72 7.53 17.57 -10.76
C GLY A 72 6.02 17.54 -10.45
N GLY A 73 5.45 16.37 -10.12
CA GLY A 73 4.03 16.22 -9.79
C GLY A 73 3.77 15.15 -8.74
N SER A 74 2.53 14.65 -8.73
CA SER A 74 2.08 13.51 -7.93
C SER A 74 1.92 12.28 -8.80
N CYS A 75 2.36 11.13 -8.30
CA CYS A 75 2.21 9.82 -8.93
C CYS A 75 1.54 8.83 -7.99
N VAL A 76 0.84 7.89 -8.60
CA VAL A 76 0.43 6.65 -7.96
C VAL A 76 1.52 5.60 -8.21
N TYR A 77 1.89 4.90 -7.15
CA TYR A 77 2.81 3.77 -7.13
C TYR A 77 2.01 2.53 -6.74
N VAL A 78 2.12 1.44 -7.49
CA VAL A 78 1.45 0.17 -7.21
C VAL A 78 2.49 -0.93 -7.18
N GLY A 79 2.54 -1.68 -6.09
CA GLY A 79 3.45 -2.79 -5.88
C GLY A 79 2.85 -4.12 -6.37
N ASP A 80 3.45 -4.72 -7.41
CA ASP A 80 3.22 -6.10 -7.81
C ASP A 80 4.32 -6.94 -7.14
N THR A 81 4.13 -7.21 -5.85
CA THR A 81 5.20 -7.64 -4.93
C THR A 81 4.89 -8.90 -4.12
N GLY A 82 3.67 -9.44 -4.18
CA GLY A 82 3.26 -10.65 -3.51
C GLY A 82 4.02 -11.92 -3.96
N ASP A 83 3.69 -13.08 -3.41
CA ASP A 83 4.48 -14.32 -3.55
C ASP A 83 3.99 -15.31 -4.62
N THR A 84 2.85 -15.04 -5.29
CA THR A 84 2.28 -15.90 -6.33
C THR A 84 3.14 -15.98 -7.59
N ARG A 85 4.17 -15.13 -7.70
CA ARG A 85 5.14 -15.16 -8.80
C ARG A 85 5.96 -16.45 -8.81
N LYS A 86 6.39 -16.86 -10.01
CA LYS A 86 7.31 -17.98 -10.14
C LYS A 86 8.64 -17.65 -9.45
N LYS A 87 9.23 -18.68 -8.83
CA LYS A 87 10.53 -18.56 -8.16
C LYS A 87 11.57 -17.92 -9.10
N GLY A 88 12.18 -16.84 -8.64
CA GLY A 88 13.19 -16.11 -9.38
C GLY A 88 12.66 -15.06 -10.36
N GLU A 89 11.36 -14.78 -10.41
CA GLU A 89 10.83 -13.62 -11.13
C GLU A 89 11.06 -12.33 -10.32
N PRO A 90 11.31 -11.21 -10.99
CA PRO A 90 11.45 -9.93 -10.30
C PRO A 90 10.09 -9.43 -9.79
N VAL A 91 10.10 -8.61 -8.76
CA VAL A 91 8.97 -7.76 -8.36
C VAL A 91 8.86 -6.56 -9.30
N THR A 92 7.65 -6.02 -9.43
CA THR A 92 7.40 -4.85 -10.29
C THR A 92 6.76 -3.72 -9.49
N LEU A 93 7.23 -2.51 -9.72
CA LEU A 93 6.61 -1.28 -9.26
C LEU A 93 6.05 -0.56 -10.47
N TYR A 94 4.74 -0.41 -10.53
CA TYR A 94 4.07 0.40 -11.54
C TYR A 94 3.92 1.84 -11.06
N VAL A 95 4.29 2.80 -11.91
CA VAL A 95 4.21 4.23 -11.58
C VAL A 95 3.53 4.97 -12.71
N LEU A 96 2.54 5.79 -12.35
CA LEU A 96 1.82 6.65 -13.29
C LEU A 96 1.57 8.01 -12.66
N SER A 97 1.48 9.07 -13.47
CA SER A 97 1.01 10.35 -12.97
C SER A 97 -0.36 10.18 -12.34
N GLU A 98 -0.56 10.75 -11.16
CA GLU A 98 -1.84 10.63 -10.46
C GLU A 98 -2.97 11.16 -11.35
N PRO A 99 -4.00 10.34 -11.68
CA PRO A 99 -5.10 10.78 -12.53
C PRO A 99 -5.85 11.96 -11.90
N ARG A 100 -6.34 12.88 -12.73
CA ARG A 100 -7.11 14.06 -12.30
C ARG A 100 -8.61 13.84 -12.52
N PRO A 101 -9.49 14.61 -11.83
CA PRO A 101 -10.92 14.63 -12.12
C PRO A 101 -11.19 14.82 -13.61
N GLY A 102 -12.04 13.95 -14.20
CA GLY A 102 -12.34 13.97 -15.63
C GLY A 102 -11.24 13.41 -16.54
N ALA A 103 -10.18 12.80 -15.96
CA ALA A 103 -9.17 12.07 -16.74
C ALA A 103 -9.78 10.89 -17.53
N ALA A 104 -9.05 10.43 -18.56
CA ALA A 104 -9.43 9.25 -19.31
C ALA A 104 -9.55 8.02 -18.38
N ALA A 105 -10.44 7.08 -18.77
CA ALA A 105 -10.64 5.81 -18.07
C ALA A 105 -9.44 4.86 -18.17
N THR A 106 -8.38 5.24 -18.88
CA THR A 106 -7.12 4.51 -19.04
C THR A 106 -5.93 5.40 -18.78
N ALA A 107 -4.88 4.85 -18.17
CA ALA A 107 -3.62 5.52 -17.94
C ALA A 107 -2.45 4.57 -18.22
N ARG A 108 -1.43 5.08 -18.91
CA ARG A 108 -0.22 4.30 -19.19
C ARG A 108 0.69 4.33 -17.98
N VAL A 109 1.23 3.16 -17.62
CA VAL A 109 2.19 3.03 -16.52
C VAL A 109 3.63 2.93 -17.03
N ARG A 110 4.57 3.33 -16.17
CA ARG A 110 5.98 2.95 -16.25
C ARG A 110 6.20 1.77 -15.30
N ALA A 111 6.91 0.74 -15.77
CA ALA A 111 7.19 -0.45 -14.97
C ALA A 111 8.68 -0.47 -14.58
N TYR A 112 8.93 -0.66 -13.30
CA TYR A 112 10.27 -0.77 -12.72
C TYR A 112 10.40 -2.12 -12.05
N THR A 113 11.37 -2.92 -12.46
CA THR A 113 11.59 -4.26 -11.92
C THR A 113 12.75 -4.29 -10.93
N ALA A 114 12.64 -5.14 -9.92
CA ALA A 114 13.73 -5.36 -8.98
C ALA A 114 13.74 -6.79 -8.43
N ARG A 115 14.90 -7.16 -7.83
CA ARG A 115 15.05 -8.40 -7.07
C ARG A 115 15.44 -8.11 -5.63
N TYR A 116 15.03 -8.95 -4.73
CA TYR A 116 15.52 -8.92 -3.35
C TYR A 116 16.98 -9.33 -3.28
N PRO A 117 17.72 -8.83 -2.26
CA PRO A 117 19.13 -9.21 -2.08
C PRO A 117 19.29 -10.68 -1.74
N VAL A 118 18.33 -11.28 -1.04
CA VAL A 118 18.26 -12.69 -0.67
C VAL A 118 16.82 -13.14 -0.72
N GLY A 119 16.57 -14.36 -1.19
CA GLY A 119 15.24 -14.96 -1.20
C GLY A 119 14.27 -14.28 -2.17
N GLN A 120 13.01 -14.48 -1.90
CA GLN A 120 11.86 -13.86 -2.59
C GLN A 120 10.74 -13.76 -1.56
N PRO A 121 10.85 -12.78 -0.64
CA PRO A 121 9.85 -12.61 0.40
C PRO A 121 8.50 -12.22 -0.20
N ASP A 122 7.44 -12.66 0.46
CA ASP A 122 6.10 -12.14 0.29
C ASP A 122 6.07 -10.70 0.83
N THR A 123 5.73 -9.72 -0.02
CA THR A 123 5.86 -8.31 0.33
C THR A 123 4.56 -7.58 0.09
N GLU A 124 3.95 -7.16 1.17
CA GLU A 124 2.55 -6.71 1.25
C GLU A 124 2.38 -5.21 1.54
N ALA A 125 3.48 -4.50 1.79
CA ALA A 125 3.36 -3.10 2.17
C ALA A 125 4.32 -2.22 1.37
N LEU A 126 3.82 -1.03 0.97
CA LEU A 126 4.55 -0.06 0.16
C LEU A 126 4.35 1.35 0.73
N PHE A 127 5.42 2.10 0.91
CA PHE A 127 5.30 3.53 1.16
C PHE A 127 6.34 4.35 0.40
N VAL A 128 5.99 5.59 0.09
CA VAL A 128 6.84 6.54 -0.62
C VAL A 128 7.05 7.79 0.21
N LEU A 129 8.29 8.19 0.41
CA LEU A 129 8.63 9.40 1.15
C LEU A 129 8.67 10.65 0.23
N PRO A 130 8.46 11.87 0.76
CA PRO A 130 8.48 13.10 -0.03
C PRO A 130 9.78 13.33 -0.81
N GLY A 131 10.90 12.75 -0.37
CA GLY A 131 12.17 12.75 -1.09
C GLY A 131 12.26 11.74 -2.25
N GLY A 132 11.18 11.05 -2.61
CA GLY A 132 11.14 10.05 -3.67
C GLY A 132 11.72 8.69 -3.28
N GLY A 133 12.01 8.47 -2.00
CA GLY A 133 12.42 7.15 -1.50
C GLY A 133 11.23 6.19 -1.50
N VAL A 134 11.37 5.04 -2.16
CA VAL A 134 10.36 3.97 -2.23
C VAL A 134 10.81 2.81 -1.34
N TYR A 135 9.91 2.35 -0.49
CA TYR A 135 10.17 1.29 0.49
C TYR A 135 9.06 0.25 0.44
N VAL A 136 9.43 -1.00 0.70
CA VAL A 136 8.51 -2.14 0.79
C VAL A 136 8.83 -2.96 2.04
N ILE A 137 7.79 -3.59 2.63
CA ILE A 137 7.91 -4.38 3.86
C ILE A 137 7.37 -5.78 3.59
N SER A 138 8.14 -6.82 3.97
CA SER A 138 7.67 -8.19 3.84
C SER A 138 6.55 -8.51 4.84
N LYS A 139 5.68 -9.43 4.46
CA LYS A 139 4.52 -9.90 5.24
C LYS A 139 4.95 -10.55 6.57
N GLY A 140 6.07 -11.28 6.55
CA GLY A 140 6.48 -12.12 7.66
C GLY A 140 5.71 -13.46 7.69
N SER A 141 5.42 -14.06 6.53
CA SER A 141 4.62 -15.30 6.47
C SER A 141 5.43 -16.57 6.73
N GLN A 142 6.73 -16.57 6.47
CA GLN A 142 7.68 -17.66 6.69
C GLN A 142 9.10 -17.13 6.94
N GLU A 143 9.19 -15.89 7.40
CA GLU A 143 10.44 -15.14 7.52
C GLU A 143 10.25 -13.93 8.44
N ASP A 144 11.34 -13.30 8.84
CA ASP A 144 11.32 -12.04 9.56
C ASP A 144 10.62 -10.94 8.75
N ILE A 145 9.98 -10.00 9.44
CA ILE A 145 9.44 -8.79 8.82
C ILE A 145 10.61 -7.87 8.47
N GLU A 146 10.86 -7.70 7.19
CA GLU A 146 11.99 -6.95 6.69
C GLU A 146 11.56 -5.71 5.90
N LEU A 147 12.29 -4.61 6.09
CA LEU A 147 12.16 -3.37 5.34
C LEU A 147 13.22 -3.32 4.25
N PHE A 148 12.76 -3.13 3.01
CA PHE A 148 13.62 -2.95 1.84
C PHE A 148 13.43 -1.56 1.23
N ARG A 149 14.46 -1.08 0.57
CA ARG A 149 14.46 0.16 -0.20
C ARG A 149 14.67 -0.13 -1.68
N TRP A 150 13.83 0.47 -2.52
CA TRP A 150 14.05 0.51 -3.96
C TRP A 150 15.15 1.52 -4.29
N PRO A 151 16.15 1.18 -5.13
CA PRO A 151 17.17 2.15 -5.55
C PRO A 151 16.55 3.34 -6.30
N THR A 152 16.96 4.54 -5.95
CA THR A 152 16.53 5.77 -6.62
C THR A 152 17.72 6.48 -7.26
N PRO A 153 17.58 7.15 -8.43
CA PRO A 153 16.33 7.28 -9.19
C PRO A 153 15.86 5.95 -9.81
N LEU A 154 14.56 5.77 -9.94
CA LEU A 154 13.97 4.64 -10.66
C LEU A 154 14.40 4.68 -12.12
N ARG A 155 14.78 3.52 -12.71
CA ARG A 155 15.24 3.42 -14.09
C ARG A 155 14.43 2.39 -14.86
N GLU A 156 13.65 2.86 -15.82
CA GLU A 156 12.85 2.00 -16.69
C GLU A 156 13.75 1.11 -17.54
N GLY A 157 13.37 -0.15 -17.72
CA GLY A 157 14.13 -1.13 -18.51
C GLY A 157 15.41 -1.64 -17.83
N VAL A 158 15.70 -1.24 -16.59
CA VAL A 158 16.85 -1.71 -15.82
C VAL A 158 16.35 -2.45 -14.59
N GLU A 159 16.61 -3.77 -14.51
CA GLU A 159 16.31 -4.54 -13.31
C GLU A 159 17.21 -4.07 -12.14
N ALA A 160 16.59 -3.57 -11.09
CA ALA A 160 17.27 -3.10 -9.90
C ALA A 160 17.50 -4.24 -8.89
N ARG A 161 18.28 -3.97 -7.85
CA ARG A 161 18.40 -4.81 -6.66
C ARG A 161 17.95 -4.01 -5.44
N LEU A 162 16.94 -4.49 -4.74
CA LEU A 162 16.48 -3.88 -3.50
C LEU A 162 17.59 -3.93 -2.45
N THR A 163 17.64 -2.92 -1.61
CA THR A 163 18.57 -2.88 -0.48
C THR A 163 17.78 -3.16 0.79
N ARG A 164 18.18 -4.17 1.56
CA ARG A 164 17.64 -4.39 2.89
C ARG A 164 18.05 -3.23 3.79
N VAL A 165 17.07 -2.59 4.42
CA VAL A 165 17.28 -1.49 5.37
C VAL A 165 17.47 -2.06 6.77
N ARG A 166 16.50 -2.87 7.25
CA ARG A 166 16.54 -3.51 8.56
C ARG A 166 15.46 -4.59 8.69
N THR A 167 15.57 -5.41 9.74
CA THR A 167 14.48 -6.21 10.26
C THR A 167 13.62 -5.33 11.17
N LEU A 168 12.30 -5.34 10.96
CA LEU A 168 11.32 -4.66 11.80
C LEU A 168 10.79 -5.55 12.93
N GLY A 169 10.75 -6.85 12.72
CA GLY A 169 10.32 -7.86 13.68
C GLY A 169 10.71 -9.27 13.26
N ALA A 170 10.74 -10.20 14.21
CA ALA A 170 10.88 -11.62 13.92
C ALA A 170 9.66 -12.14 13.17
N GLU A 171 9.79 -13.34 12.57
CA GLU A 171 8.66 -14.04 11.95
C GLU A 171 7.47 -14.12 12.93
N PRO A 172 6.29 -13.62 12.51
CA PRO A 172 5.10 -13.64 13.37
C PRO A 172 4.63 -15.07 13.67
N GLU A 173 4.39 -15.34 14.95
CA GLU A 173 3.80 -16.63 15.38
C GLU A 173 2.32 -16.74 15.01
N GLN A 174 1.63 -15.60 14.88
CA GLN A 174 0.21 -15.52 14.58
C GLN A 174 -0.05 -14.75 13.28
N THR A 175 -1.02 -15.21 12.51
CA THR A 175 -1.44 -14.56 11.26
C THR A 175 -1.81 -13.08 11.50
N GLY A 176 -2.42 -12.77 12.66
CA GLY A 176 -2.80 -11.41 13.02
C GLY A 176 -1.66 -10.38 13.03
N ASP A 177 -0.42 -10.84 13.24
CA ASP A 177 0.76 -9.99 13.32
C ASP A 177 1.50 -9.83 11.98
N ARG A 178 1.02 -10.48 10.91
CA ARG A 178 1.58 -10.34 9.56
C ARG A 178 1.26 -8.97 8.99
N VAL A 179 2.25 -8.35 8.36
CA VAL A 179 2.11 -7.03 7.72
C VAL A 179 1.23 -7.14 6.48
N THR A 180 0.33 -6.16 6.28
CA THR A 180 -0.58 -6.09 5.13
C THR A 180 -0.55 -4.73 4.42
N GLY A 181 0.01 -3.68 5.02
CA GLY A 181 0.08 -2.38 4.35
C GLY A 181 0.94 -1.37 5.09
N ALA A 182 1.36 -0.32 4.40
CA ALA A 182 2.07 0.80 5.00
C ALA A 182 1.78 2.13 4.28
N SER A 183 1.91 3.23 5.00
CA SER A 183 1.76 4.56 4.41
C SER A 183 2.66 5.57 5.11
N ALA A 184 3.36 6.40 4.34
CA ALA A 184 4.02 7.58 4.88
C ALA A 184 3.06 8.78 4.90
N SER A 185 3.17 9.62 5.95
CA SER A 185 2.50 10.92 5.92
C SER A 185 3.06 11.79 4.78
N PRO A 186 2.24 12.63 4.13
CA PRO A 186 2.69 13.47 3.02
C PRO A 186 3.88 14.38 3.34
N ASP A 187 4.05 14.80 4.61
CA ASP A 187 5.21 15.57 5.08
C ASP A 187 6.43 14.71 5.43
N GLY A 188 6.29 13.39 5.37
CA GLY A 188 7.36 12.41 5.60
C GLY A 188 7.79 12.28 7.06
N ARG A 189 7.06 12.82 8.03
CA ARG A 189 7.41 12.71 9.46
C ARG A 189 7.11 11.36 10.05
N PHE A 190 6.03 10.71 9.58
CA PHE A 190 5.51 9.48 10.13
C PHE A 190 5.30 8.41 9.07
N VAL A 191 5.35 7.16 9.49
CA VAL A 191 4.98 5.98 8.71
C VAL A 191 4.05 5.12 9.56
N ALA A 192 2.87 4.83 9.02
CA ALA A 192 1.95 3.84 9.55
C ALA A 192 2.27 2.48 8.94
N VAL A 193 2.32 1.44 9.76
CA VAL A 193 2.46 0.03 9.32
C VAL A 193 1.30 -0.74 9.91
N ARG A 194 0.57 -1.41 9.04
CA ARG A 194 -0.59 -2.21 9.38
C ARG A 194 -0.25 -3.70 9.35
N THR A 195 -0.80 -4.43 10.31
CA THR A 195 -0.95 -5.89 10.26
C THR A 195 -2.45 -6.22 10.22
N TYR A 196 -2.82 -7.48 10.10
CA TYR A 196 -4.24 -7.85 10.23
C TYR A 196 -4.85 -7.42 11.56
N ALA A 197 -4.07 -7.45 12.65
CA ALA A 197 -4.58 -7.16 14.00
C ALA A 197 -4.24 -5.78 14.54
N THR A 198 -3.20 -5.11 14.02
CA THR A 198 -2.69 -3.87 14.63
C THR A 198 -2.31 -2.80 13.63
N LEU A 199 -2.37 -1.54 14.08
CA LEU A 199 -1.78 -0.39 13.40
C LEU A 199 -0.65 0.17 14.26
N SER A 200 0.55 0.23 13.72
CA SER A 200 1.75 0.78 14.37
C SER A 200 2.16 2.09 13.70
N LEU A 201 2.36 3.15 14.48
CA LEU A 201 2.83 4.44 14.00
C LEU A 201 4.30 4.63 14.39
N TYR A 202 5.14 4.93 13.42
CA TYR A 202 6.56 5.22 13.59
C TYR A 202 6.87 6.67 13.22
N ARG A 203 7.86 7.28 13.87
CA ARG A 203 8.58 8.37 13.23
C ARG A 203 9.41 7.80 12.06
N THR A 204 9.50 8.52 10.98
CA THR A 204 10.26 8.06 9.80
C THR A 204 11.71 7.76 10.14
N ALA A 205 12.34 8.58 10.99
CA ALA A 205 13.71 8.32 11.45
C ALA A 205 13.84 7.01 12.25
N ASP A 206 12.78 6.64 13.00
CA ASP A 206 12.78 5.43 13.82
C ASP A 206 12.63 4.17 12.95
N ILE A 207 11.70 4.15 11.99
CA ILE A 207 11.51 2.99 11.11
C ILE A 207 12.69 2.78 10.16
N LEU A 208 13.35 3.85 9.71
CA LEU A 208 14.55 3.76 8.85
C LEU A 208 15.83 3.51 9.64
N GLY A 209 15.84 3.81 10.94
CA GLY A 209 16.96 3.59 11.85
C GLY A 209 16.76 2.31 12.69
N SER A 210 16.82 2.45 14.00
CA SER A 210 16.68 1.34 14.96
C SER A 210 15.56 1.52 15.98
N GLY A 211 14.73 2.59 15.85
CA GLY A 211 13.63 2.88 16.75
C GLY A 211 12.42 1.96 16.54
N GLY A 212 11.59 1.85 17.56
CA GLY A 212 10.29 1.15 17.51
C GLY A 212 9.13 2.10 17.20
N PRO A 213 7.90 1.57 17.12
CA PRO A 213 6.71 2.39 16.96
C PRO A 213 6.50 3.29 18.18
N ILE A 214 6.05 4.51 17.94
CA ILE A 214 5.68 5.46 19.00
C ILE A 214 4.26 5.22 19.52
N HIS A 215 3.44 4.54 18.72
CA HIS A 215 2.07 4.18 19.07
C HIS A 215 1.67 2.88 18.39
N ARG A 216 0.82 2.07 19.05
CA ARG A 216 0.20 0.87 18.48
C ARG A 216 -1.26 0.81 18.89
N THR A 217 -2.13 0.50 17.94
CA THR A 217 -3.58 0.42 18.11
C THR A 217 -4.06 -0.97 17.72
N ASP A 218 -4.90 -1.59 18.55
CA ASP A 218 -5.61 -2.81 18.23
C ASP A 218 -6.73 -2.53 17.22
N LEU A 219 -6.79 -3.27 16.11
CA LEU A 219 -7.78 -3.14 15.05
C LEU A 219 -8.94 -4.15 15.19
N ALA A 220 -8.86 -5.13 16.08
CA ALA A 220 -9.91 -6.13 16.29
C ALA A 220 -11.32 -5.52 16.50
N PRO A 221 -11.46 -4.34 17.18
CA PRO A 221 -12.77 -3.70 17.34
C PRO A 221 -13.43 -3.23 16.04
N LEU A 222 -12.70 -3.14 14.92
CA LEU A 222 -13.26 -2.77 13.62
C LEU A 222 -14.07 -3.91 12.99
N GLY A 223 -13.78 -5.17 13.38
CA GLY A 223 -14.47 -6.36 12.86
C GLY A 223 -14.27 -6.55 11.36
N GLU A 224 -13.10 -6.22 10.83
CA GLU A 224 -12.74 -6.39 9.43
C GLU A 224 -12.65 -7.88 9.07
N ALA A 225 -13.11 -8.26 7.88
CA ALA A 225 -13.02 -9.64 7.41
C ALA A 225 -11.55 -10.01 7.13
N GLN A 226 -10.85 -9.14 6.39
CA GLN A 226 -9.42 -9.22 6.11
C GLN A 226 -8.91 -7.79 5.89
N GLY A 227 -8.17 -7.30 6.84
CA GLY A 227 -7.68 -5.92 6.80
C GLY A 227 -6.39 -5.80 6.01
N GLU A 228 -6.36 -4.95 4.98
CA GLU A 228 -5.26 -4.86 4.03
C GLU A 228 -4.59 -3.48 4.02
N GLY A 229 -5.11 -2.52 3.28
CA GLY A 229 -4.45 -1.25 3.05
C GLY A 229 -4.58 -0.24 4.19
N VAL A 230 -3.65 0.71 4.20
CA VAL A 230 -3.65 1.86 5.09
C VAL A 230 -3.18 3.11 4.37
N THR A 231 -3.77 4.27 4.67
CA THR A 231 -3.22 5.56 4.25
C THR A 231 -3.30 6.57 5.37
N LEU A 232 -2.25 7.41 5.51
CA LEU A 232 -2.03 8.35 6.60
C LEU A 232 -1.95 9.79 6.08
N ALA A 233 -2.74 10.70 6.66
CA ALA A 233 -2.66 12.13 6.40
C ALA A 233 -1.79 12.87 7.44
N ASN A 234 -1.40 14.11 7.14
CA ASN A 234 -0.56 14.92 8.02
C ASN A 234 -1.21 15.30 9.36
N ASP A 235 -2.53 15.31 9.42
CA ASP A 235 -3.31 15.63 10.62
C ASP A 235 -3.57 14.42 11.52
N GLY A 236 -3.03 13.25 11.15
CA GLY A 236 -3.23 12.00 11.86
C GLY A 236 -4.50 11.24 11.45
N THR A 237 -5.23 11.71 10.46
CA THR A 237 -6.31 10.93 9.85
C THR A 237 -5.72 9.69 9.18
N VAL A 238 -6.23 8.52 9.55
CA VAL A 238 -5.89 7.23 8.95
C VAL A 238 -7.13 6.65 8.31
N LEU A 239 -7.02 6.21 7.08
CA LEU A 239 -8.03 5.40 6.43
C LEU A 239 -7.46 3.99 6.25
N LEU A 240 -8.26 3.00 6.63
CA LEU A 240 -7.99 1.58 6.46
C LEU A 240 -8.96 1.01 5.44
N VAL A 241 -8.51 0.09 4.61
CA VAL A 241 -9.38 -0.69 3.74
C VAL A 241 -9.27 -2.17 4.07
N SER A 242 -10.35 -2.89 3.90
CA SER A 242 -10.42 -4.35 4.09
C SER A 242 -11.18 -4.99 2.95
N GLU A 243 -10.89 -6.25 2.70
CA GLU A 243 -11.68 -7.08 1.81
C GLU A 243 -13.12 -7.30 2.32
N GLY A 244 -13.98 -7.74 1.42
CA GLY A 244 -15.29 -8.27 1.76
C GLY A 244 -15.21 -9.70 2.30
N SER A 245 -16.25 -10.14 3.00
CA SER A 245 -16.32 -11.49 3.60
C SER A 245 -16.58 -12.62 2.57
N GLY A 246 -16.46 -12.36 1.29
CA GLY A 246 -16.66 -13.32 0.20
C GLY A 246 -16.92 -12.68 -1.15
N LYS A 247 -16.99 -13.51 -2.19
CA LYS A 247 -17.27 -13.02 -3.55
C LYS A 247 -18.55 -12.19 -3.59
N HIS A 248 -18.47 -11.01 -4.21
CA HIS A 248 -19.56 -10.03 -4.34
C HIS A 248 -20.00 -9.34 -3.01
N VAL A 249 -19.25 -9.52 -1.94
CA VAL A 249 -19.42 -8.67 -0.74
C VAL A 249 -18.41 -7.54 -0.87
N PRO A 250 -18.82 -6.27 -0.92
CA PRO A 250 -17.89 -5.17 -1.04
C PRO A 250 -16.94 -5.10 0.16
N GLY A 251 -15.70 -4.72 -0.08
CA GLY A 251 -14.76 -4.34 0.97
C GLY A 251 -15.30 -3.17 1.80
N ARG A 252 -14.54 -2.76 2.79
CA ARG A 252 -14.91 -1.64 3.67
C ARG A 252 -13.77 -0.65 3.81
N ALA A 253 -14.13 0.61 4.05
CA ALA A 253 -13.18 1.63 4.45
C ALA A 253 -13.56 2.14 5.85
N SER A 254 -12.56 2.22 6.74
CA SER A 254 -12.71 2.67 8.12
C SER A 254 -11.80 3.86 8.40
N LEU A 255 -12.31 4.87 9.12
CA LEU A 255 -11.55 6.07 9.49
C LEU A 255 -11.16 6.04 10.95
N LEU A 256 -9.89 6.31 11.22
CA LEU A 256 -9.33 6.48 12.55
C LEU A 256 -8.66 7.86 12.66
N GLN A 257 -8.45 8.32 13.89
CA GLN A 257 -7.67 9.50 14.20
C GLN A 257 -6.53 9.11 15.13
N CYS A 258 -5.29 9.25 14.66
CA CYS A 258 -4.09 9.10 15.48
C CYS A 258 -3.65 10.44 16.03
N ALA A 259 -3.21 10.47 17.29
CA ALA A 259 -2.48 11.61 17.83
C ALA A 259 -1.03 11.56 17.31
N LEU A 260 -0.60 12.60 16.58
CA LEU A 260 0.73 12.76 15.99
C LEU A 260 1.65 13.63 16.86
#